data_49308e4facfa88b12f66eee1a1f06f70
#
_entry.id   49308e4facfa88b12f66eee1a1f06f70
#
_cell.length_a   1.000
_cell.length_b   1.000
_cell.length_c   1.000
_cell.angle_alpha   90.00
_cell.angle_beta   90.00
_cell.angle_gamma   90.00
#
_symmetry.space_group_name_H-M   'P 1'
#
loop_
_entity.id
_entity.type
_entity.pdbx_description
1 polymer ?
#
loop_
_entity_poly.entity_id
_entity_poly.type
_entity_poly.pdbx_seq_one_letter_code
_entity_poly.pdbx_strand_id
1 'polypeptide(L)'
;MPKHTLIFATNNQHKVDEIKRIVGGDFDIVTLKDAGINIDIPEPHDTLEENASEKSITIHKLTNQNCFSEDTGLEVEALNGEPGVKSARYAGGAKNFQANIDKLLQKMGGIENRSAQFRTVISLIWHTHEYCFEGVCKGKIIEEQRGGEGFGYDPVFLPDGSDKTFAEMSMDEKNKFSHRRKATDKLTSFLKQTVEANLTVPVN
;
A
#
# COMPACT_ATOMS: atom_id res chain seq x y z
N MET A 1 10.02 -26.15 7.78
CA MET A 1 11.07 -25.13 8.05
C MET A 1 10.43 -23.99 8.82
N PRO A 2 11.15 -23.31 9.74
CA PRO A 2 10.59 -22.13 10.39
C PRO A 2 10.29 -21.08 9.31
N LYS A 3 9.12 -20.44 9.41
CA LYS A 3 8.75 -19.36 8.50
C LYS A 3 9.61 -18.13 8.82
N HIS A 4 10.00 -17.40 7.78
CA HIS A 4 10.66 -16.12 7.99
C HIS A 4 9.64 -15.09 8.47
N THR A 5 9.95 -14.45 9.60
CA THR A 5 9.09 -13.41 10.19
C THR A 5 9.48 -12.05 9.63
N LEU A 6 8.47 -11.26 9.27
CA LEU A 6 8.61 -9.89 8.79
C LEU A 6 7.68 -8.98 9.58
N ILE A 7 8.22 -7.90 10.16
CA ILE A 7 7.39 -6.88 10.79
C ILE A 7 6.83 -5.95 9.70
N PHE A 8 5.52 -5.80 9.67
CA PHE A 8 4.86 -4.83 8.79
C PHE A 8 4.64 -3.51 9.53
N ALA A 9 5.43 -2.49 9.16
CA ALA A 9 5.47 -1.17 9.78
C ALA A 9 4.23 -0.33 9.42
N THR A 10 3.06 -0.73 9.90
CA THR A 10 1.79 -0.04 9.68
C THR A 10 0.82 -0.21 10.84
N ASN A 11 0.04 0.85 11.12
CA ASN A 11 -1.11 0.83 12.02
C ASN A 11 -2.45 0.72 11.25
N ASN A 12 -2.41 0.53 9.92
CA ASN A 12 -3.61 0.44 9.10
C ASN A 12 -4.05 -1.02 8.91
N GLN A 13 -5.13 -1.43 9.61
CA GLN A 13 -5.63 -2.80 9.56
C GLN A 13 -6.07 -3.24 8.16
N HIS A 14 -6.68 -2.36 7.35
CA HIS A 14 -7.08 -2.71 5.98
C HIS A 14 -5.87 -3.11 5.11
N LYS A 15 -4.74 -2.41 5.26
CA LYS A 15 -3.50 -2.76 4.57
C LYS A 15 -2.97 -4.12 5.03
N VAL A 16 -3.02 -4.38 6.34
CA VAL A 16 -2.60 -5.68 6.92
C VAL A 16 -3.43 -6.83 6.34
N ASP A 17 -4.75 -6.66 6.30
CA ASP A 17 -5.66 -7.71 5.83
C ASP A 17 -5.45 -8.01 4.34
N GLU A 18 -5.27 -6.98 3.50
CA GLU A 18 -4.97 -7.16 2.08
C GLU A 18 -3.62 -7.88 1.88
N ILE A 19 -2.55 -7.44 2.55
CA ILE A 19 -1.21 -8.03 2.38
C ILE A 19 -1.14 -9.47 2.90
N LYS A 20 -1.72 -9.76 4.08
CA LYS A 20 -1.75 -11.14 4.61
C LYS A 20 -2.44 -12.12 3.66
N ARG A 21 -3.49 -11.69 2.96
CA ARG A 21 -4.15 -12.53 1.94
C ARG A 21 -3.27 -12.78 0.72
N ILE A 22 -2.47 -11.79 0.31
CA ILE A 22 -1.60 -11.89 -0.87
C ILE A 22 -0.39 -12.78 -0.57
N VAL A 23 0.28 -12.54 0.55
CA VAL A 23 1.49 -13.27 0.96
C VAL A 23 1.17 -14.73 1.31
N GLY A 24 -0.04 -14.99 1.79
CA GLY A 24 -0.47 -16.33 2.17
C GLY A 24 0.33 -16.90 3.34
N GLY A 25 0.67 -18.19 3.25
CA GLY A 25 1.35 -18.91 4.32
C GLY A 25 2.87 -18.98 4.21
N ASP A 26 3.48 -18.32 3.22
CA ASP A 26 4.91 -18.46 2.94
C ASP A 26 5.79 -17.72 3.97
N PHE A 27 5.31 -16.59 4.46
CA PHE A 27 5.97 -15.75 5.46
C PHE A 27 5.04 -15.47 6.63
N ASP A 28 5.62 -15.23 7.80
CA ASP A 28 4.88 -14.81 8.99
C ASP A 28 4.90 -13.27 9.09
N ILE A 29 3.78 -12.63 8.79
CA ILE A 29 3.61 -11.18 8.83
C ILE A 29 3.12 -10.77 10.22
N VAL A 30 4.01 -10.16 10.99
CA VAL A 30 3.76 -9.62 12.33
C VAL A 30 3.43 -8.13 12.23
N THR A 31 2.31 -7.70 12.80
CA THR A 31 1.96 -6.28 12.84
C THR A 31 2.74 -5.53 13.92
N LEU A 32 2.76 -4.20 13.89
CA LEU A 32 3.35 -3.40 14.98
C LEU A 32 2.70 -3.75 16.33
N LYS A 33 1.38 -3.93 16.34
CA LYS A 33 0.62 -4.31 17.53
C LYS A 33 1.05 -5.68 18.06
N ASP A 34 1.18 -6.68 17.18
CA ASP A 34 1.59 -8.04 17.55
C ASP A 34 3.04 -8.07 18.07
N ALA A 35 3.89 -7.17 17.55
CA ALA A 35 5.26 -6.97 18.02
C ALA A 35 5.36 -6.14 19.31
N GLY A 36 4.25 -5.66 19.88
CA GLY A 36 4.23 -4.79 21.05
C GLY A 36 4.75 -3.38 20.79
N ILE A 37 4.81 -2.94 19.54
CA ILE A 37 5.30 -1.63 19.12
C ILE A 37 4.12 -0.68 18.99
N ASN A 38 4.07 0.30 19.89
CA ASN A 38 3.01 1.31 19.91
C ASN A 38 3.60 2.70 19.62
N ILE A 39 3.91 2.94 18.35
CA ILE A 39 4.40 4.23 17.86
C ILE A 39 3.61 4.70 16.65
N ASP A 40 3.50 6.01 16.49
CA ASP A 40 3.05 6.64 15.26
C ASP A 40 4.28 7.16 14.52
N ILE A 41 4.54 6.61 13.32
CA ILE A 41 5.69 7.00 12.53
C ILE A 41 5.24 8.12 11.61
N PRO A 42 5.86 9.31 11.71
CA PRO A 42 5.50 10.43 10.87
C PRO A 42 5.80 10.15 9.39
N GLU A 43 5.01 10.76 8.52
CA GLU A 43 5.15 10.71 7.06
C GLU A 43 5.40 12.15 6.56
N PRO A 44 6.60 12.71 6.78
CA PRO A 44 6.88 14.12 6.53
C PRO A 44 7.27 14.43 5.08
N HIS A 45 7.55 13.41 4.28
CA HIS A 45 8.14 13.56 2.95
C HIS A 45 7.08 13.77 1.86
N ASP A 46 7.51 14.34 0.75
CA ASP A 46 6.66 14.65 -0.41
C ASP A 46 6.55 13.50 -1.41
N THR A 47 7.22 12.36 -1.16
CA THR A 47 7.19 11.16 -2.00
C THR A 47 6.75 9.92 -1.23
N LEU A 48 6.08 8.99 -1.94
CA LEU A 48 5.69 7.70 -1.36
C LEU A 48 6.91 6.85 -0.99
N GLU A 49 7.97 6.94 -1.79
CA GLU A 49 9.23 6.24 -1.59
C GLU A 49 9.86 6.62 -0.26
N GLU A 50 10.05 7.92 -0.03
CA GLU A 50 10.69 8.42 1.20
C GLU A 50 9.86 8.12 2.43
N ASN A 51 8.52 8.25 2.36
CA ASN A 51 7.65 7.91 3.48
C ASN A 51 7.65 6.40 3.76
N ALA A 52 7.68 5.55 2.75
CA ALA A 52 7.83 4.11 2.94
C ALA A 52 9.19 3.78 3.57
N SER A 53 10.28 4.33 3.04
CA SER A 53 11.64 4.17 3.55
C SER A 53 11.76 4.60 5.02
N GLU A 54 11.28 5.78 5.38
CA GLU A 54 11.29 6.29 6.76
C GLU A 54 10.63 5.31 7.73
N LYS A 55 9.47 4.76 7.36
CA LYS A 55 8.74 3.80 8.21
C LYS A 55 9.52 2.50 8.41
N SER A 56 10.06 1.92 7.36
CA SER A 56 10.80 0.65 7.45
C SER A 56 12.12 0.82 8.19
N ILE A 57 12.87 1.89 7.92
CA ILE A 57 14.13 2.23 8.60
C ILE A 57 13.89 2.46 10.09
N THR A 58 12.84 3.18 10.46
CA THR A 58 12.48 3.43 11.86
C THR A 58 12.23 2.13 12.62
N ILE A 59 11.44 1.21 12.03
CA ILE A 59 11.16 -0.08 12.67
C ILE A 59 12.39 -0.97 12.71
N HIS A 60 13.20 -1.00 11.66
CA HIS A 60 14.44 -1.75 11.66
C HIS A 60 15.41 -1.27 12.74
N LYS A 61 15.61 0.05 12.88
CA LYS A 61 16.45 0.63 13.94
C LYS A 61 15.97 0.28 15.34
N LEU A 62 14.63 0.23 15.53
CA LEU A 62 14.04 -0.09 16.82
C LEU A 62 14.16 -1.57 17.19
N THR A 63 14.04 -2.48 16.22
CA THR A 63 13.89 -3.92 16.46
C THR A 63 15.10 -4.75 16.05
N ASN A 64 15.95 -4.23 15.19
CA ASN A 64 17.02 -4.96 14.49
C ASN A 64 16.51 -6.19 13.73
N GLN A 65 15.24 -6.18 13.29
CA GLN A 65 14.60 -7.28 12.56
C GLN A 65 14.34 -6.91 11.11
N ASN A 66 14.14 -7.93 10.27
CA ASN A 66 13.65 -7.75 8.93
C ASN A 66 12.22 -7.19 8.99
N CYS A 67 11.98 -6.14 8.28
CA CYS A 67 10.69 -5.45 8.28
C CYS A 67 10.40 -4.82 6.94
N PHE A 68 9.14 -4.52 6.70
CA PHE A 68 8.74 -3.74 5.53
C PHE A 68 7.64 -2.76 5.91
N SER A 69 7.52 -1.74 5.10
CA SER A 69 6.46 -0.73 5.16
C SER A 69 5.81 -0.60 3.80
N GLU A 70 4.70 0.09 3.74
CA GLU A 70 4.16 0.60 2.48
C GLU A 70 3.68 2.04 2.62
N ASP A 71 3.80 2.79 1.54
CA ASP A 71 3.07 4.02 1.34
C ASP A 71 2.25 3.98 0.05
N THR A 72 1.04 4.56 0.09
CA THR A 72 0.09 4.45 -1.01
C THR A 72 -0.61 5.78 -1.21
N GLY A 73 -0.64 6.23 -2.46
CA GLY A 73 -1.36 7.42 -2.89
C GLY A 73 -2.30 7.15 -4.07
N LEU A 74 -3.39 7.91 -4.09
CA LEU A 74 -4.16 8.17 -5.29
C LEU A 74 -3.56 9.39 -5.97
N GLU A 75 -3.24 9.29 -7.23
CA GLU A 75 -2.69 10.37 -8.04
C GLU A 75 -3.66 10.67 -9.18
N VAL A 76 -4.17 11.91 -9.25
CA VAL A 76 -5.11 12.35 -10.27
C VAL A 76 -4.42 13.33 -11.22
N GLU A 77 -4.40 13.00 -12.50
CA GLU A 77 -3.65 13.74 -13.51
C GLU A 77 -4.07 15.22 -13.58
N ALA A 78 -5.37 15.48 -13.66
CA ALA A 78 -5.91 16.83 -13.76
C ALA A 78 -5.70 17.68 -12.49
N LEU A 79 -5.30 17.06 -11.38
CA LEU A 79 -4.97 17.71 -10.12
C LEU A 79 -3.45 17.71 -9.84
N ASN A 80 -2.63 17.55 -10.89
CA ASN A 80 -1.16 17.50 -10.79
C ASN A 80 -0.65 16.47 -9.76
N GLY A 81 -1.30 15.31 -9.70
CA GLY A 81 -0.95 14.21 -8.81
C GLY A 81 -1.59 14.27 -7.42
N GLU A 82 -2.38 15.32 -7.10
CA GLU A 82 -3.12 15.30 -5.84
C GLU A 82 -4.20 14.18 -5.84
N PRO A 83 -4.48 13.59 -4.67
CA PRO A 83 -3.97 13.86 -3.32
C PRO A 83 -2.55 13.31 -3.06
N GLY A 84 -2.02 12.35 -3.84
CA GLY A 84 -0.67 11.81 -3.70
C GLY A 84 -0.38 11.30 -2.29
N VAL A 85 0.73 11.69 -1.69
CA VAL A 85 1.12 11.34 -0.31
C VAL A 85 0.10 11.77 0.75
N LYS A 86 -0.74 12.78 0.43
CA LYS A 86 -1.78 13.28 1.34
C LYS A 86 -3.08 12.47 1.28
N SER A 87 -3.12 11.35 0.55
CA SER A 87 -4.34 10.57 0.29
C SER A 87 -5.12 10.23 1.56
N ALA A 88 -4.45 9.83 2.64
CA ALA A 88 -5.11 9.46 3.88
C ALA A 88 -5.70 10.65 4.66
N ARG A 89 -5.20 11.87 4.41
CA ARG A 89 -5.55 13.10 5.16
C ARG A 89 -5.85 14.28 4.23
N TYR A 90 -6.39 14.01 3.05
CA TYR A 90 -6.60 15.02 2.01
C TYR A 90 -7.57 16.14 2.45
N ALA A 91 -8.59 15.81 3.22
CA ALA A 91 -9.55 16.78 3.75
C ALA A 91 -9.12 17.44 5.07
N GLY A 92 -8.01 16.99 5.67
CA GLY A 92 -7.51 17.54 6.95
C GLY A 92 -6.83 16.50 7.84
N GLY A 93 -6.55 16.84 9.10
CA GLY A 93 -5.76 16.04 10.02
C GLY A 93 -6.34 14.68 10.43
N ALA A 94 -7.66 14.52 10.42
CA ALA A 94 -8.32 13.26 10.72
C ALA A 94 -8.38 12.35 9.49
N LYS A 95 -8.18 11.03 9.69
CA LYS A 95 -8.39 10.02 8.63
C LYS A 95 -9.90 9.82 8.42
N ASN A 96 -10.53 10.68 7.61
CA ASN A 96 -11.95 10.61 7.27
C ASN A 96 -12.09 10.33 5.78
N PHE A 97 -12.43 9.09 5.44
CA PHE A 97 -12.54 8.64 4.05
C PHE A 97 -13.62 9.39 3.29
N GLN A 98 -14.78 9.62 3.90
CA GLN A 98 -15.86 10.33 3.22
C GLN A 98 -15.48 11.79 2.92
N ALA A 99 -14.94 12.51 3.91
CA ALA A 99 -14.49 13.87 3.68
C ALA A 99 -13.38 13.98 2.61
N ASN A 100 -12.49 12.98 2.52
CA ASN A 100 -11.46 12.92 1.48
C ASN A 100 -12.07 12.73 0.08
N ILE A 101 -13.08 11.85 -0.04
CA ILE A 101 -13.81 11.63 -1.30
C ILE A 101 -14.56 12.90 -1.70
N ASP A 102 -15.31 13.52 -0.78
CA ASP A 102 -16.08 14.73 -1.03
C ASP A 102 -15.20 15.86 -1.55
N LYS A 103 -14.03 16.05 -0.90
CA LYS A 103 -13.05 17.06 -1.35
C LYS A 103 -12.51 16.73 -2.75
N LEU A 104 -12.20 15.46 -3.02
CA LEU A 104 -11.75 15.03 -4.34
C LEU A 104 -12.79 15.32 -5.41
N LEU A 105 -14.03 14.89 -5.19
CA LEU A 105 -15.13 15.10 -6.16
C LEU A 105 -15.44 16.58 -6.35
N GLN A 106 -15.39 17.38 -5.29
CA GLN A 106 -15.54 18.84 -5.39
C GLN A 106 -14.46 19.45 -6.29
N LYS A 107 -13.19 19.07 -6.11
CA LYS A 107 -12.08 19.55 -6.96
C LYS A 107 -12.19 19.07 -8.41
N MET A 108 -12.78 17.89 -8.62
CA MET A 108 -12.99 17.29 -9.93
C MET A 108 -14.26 17.79 -10.65
N GLY A 109 -15.05 18.67 -10.01
CA GLY A 109 -16.27 19.24 -10.59
C GLY A 109 -15.99 20.00 -11.88
N GLY A 110 -16.67 19.61 -12.97
CA GLY A 110 -16.49 20.23 -14.29
C GLY A 110 -15.20 19.86 -15.03
N ILE A 111 -14.37 18.97 -14.49
CA ILE A 111 -13.14 18.51 -15.15
C ILE A 111 -13.43 17.25 -15.98
N GLU A 112 -13.14 17.32 -17.29
CA GLU A 112 -13.34 16.20 -18.23
C GLU A 112 -12.26 15.13 -18.10
N ASN A 113 -10.98 15.53 -17.92
CA ASN A 113 -9.90 14.57 -17.70
C ASN A 113 -9.96 14.01 -16.30
N ARG A 114 -10.43 12.79 -16.19
CA ARG A 114 -10.61 12.09 -14.93
C ARG A 114 -9.57 11.00 -14.69
N SER A 115 -8.51 10.96 -15.50
CA SER A 115 -7.42 9.98 -15.41
C SER A 115 -6.78 10.01 -14.03
N ALA A 116 -6.62 8.84 -13.44
CA ALA A 116 -6.03 8.67 -12.12
C ALA A 116 -5.30 7.34 -12.02
N GLN A 117 -4.46 7.21 -11.00
CA GLN A 117 -3.87 5.93 -10.65
C GLN A 117 -3.72 5.79 -9.15
N PHE A 118 -3.87 4.58 -8.66
CA PHE A 118 -3.32 4.21 -7.37
C PHE A 118 -1.89 3.74 -7.52
N ARG A 119 -1.02 4.21 -6.65
CA ARG A 119 0.39 3.80 -6.58
C ARG A 119 0.73 3.37 -5.16
N THR A 120 1.38 2.21 -5.03
CA THR A 120 1.93 1.72 -3.77
C THR A 120 3.42 1.52 -3.93
N VAL A 121 4.18 2.01 -2.96
CA VAL A 121 5.60 1.70 -2.79
C VAL A 121 5.78 0.92 -1.49
N ILE A 122 6.46 -0.21 -1.58
CA ILE A 122 6.89 -1.02 -0.43
C ILE A 122 8.39 -0.83 -0.27
N SER A 123 8.83 -0.47 0.94
CA SER A 123 10.23 -0.52 1.37
C SER A 123 10.43 -1.72 2.29
N LEU A 124 11.32 -2.62 1.91
CA LEU A 124 11.75 -3.80 2.67
C LEU A 124 13.17 -3.59 3.20
N ILE A 125 13.37 -3.74 4.51
CA ILE A 125 14.71 -3.92 5.07
C ILE A 125 14.94 -5.41 5.29
N TRP A 126 15.86 -5.96 4.51
CA TRP A 126 16.27 -7.37 4.57
C TRP A 126 17.78 -7.48 4.82
N HIS A 127 18.17 -8.04 5.96
CA HIS A 127 19.56 -8.11 6.38
C HIS A 127 20.30 -6.77 6.24
N THR A 128 19.75 -5.69 6.74
CA THR A 128 20.31 -4.31 6.72
C THR A 128 20.30 -3.59 5.36
N HIS A 129 19.90 -4.25 4.29
CA HIS A 129 19.77 -3.64 2.95
C HIS A 129 18.31 -3.27 2.67
N GLU A 130 18.13 -2.12 2.05
CA GLU A 130 16.82 -1.65 1.61
C GLU A 130 16.53 -2.06 0.17
N TYR A 131 15.29 -2.51 -0.07
CA TYR A 131 14.76 -2.85 -1.39
C TYR A 131 13.38 -2.23 -1.54
N CYS A 132 13.11 -1.63 -2.71
CA CYS A 132 11.84 -0.99 -3.01
C CYS A 132 11.07 -1.72 -4.09
N PHE A 133 9.74 -1.84 -3.90
CA PHE A 133 8.83 -2.49 -4.85
C PHE A 133 7.62 -1.61 -5.09
N GLU A 134 7.36 -1.33 -6.34
CA GLU A 134 6.24 -0.49 -6.75
C GLU A 134 5.15 -1.29 -7.45
N GLY A 135 3.91 -0.92 -7.20
CA GLY A 135 2.74 -1.38 -7.95
C GLY A 135 1.81 -0.24 -8.29
N VAL A 136 1.32 -0.24 -9.54
CA VAL A 136 0.44 0.81 -10.08
C VAL A 136 -0.84 0.18 -10.62
N CYS A 137 -1.97 0.81 -10.34
CA CYS A 137 -3.24 0.53 -10.96
C CYS A 137 -3.77 1.81 -11.59
N LYS A 138 -3.79 1.87 -12.93
CA LYS A 138 -4.37 2.96 -13.70
C LYS A 138 -5.88 2.84 -13.75
N GLY A 139 -6.56 3.97 -13.92
CA GLY A 139 -8.00 4.05 -13.98
C GLY A 139 -8.48 5.49 -14.04
N LYS A 140 -9.68 5.73 -13.56
CA LYS A 140 -10.30 7.07 -13.53
C LYS A 140 -11.15 7.28 -12.29
N ILE A 141 -11.35 8.55 -11.94
CA ILE A 141 -12.29 8.97 -10.91
C ILE A 141 -13.67 9.14 -11.55
N ILE A 142 -14.67 8.44 -11.03
CA ILE A 142 -16.07 8.61 -11.44
C ILE A 142 -16.71 9.77 -10.66
N GLU A 143 -17.89 10.23 -11.12
CA GLU A 143 -18.57 11.40 -10.54
C GLU A 143 -19.33 11.07 -9.27
N GLU A 144 -19.84 9.85 -9.16
CA GLU A 144 -20.67 9.39 -8.04
C GLU A 144 -20.05 8.15 -7.39
N GLN A 145 -20.19 8.05 -6.08
CA GLN A 145 -19.71 6.88 -5.33
C GLN A 145 -20.54 5.64 -5.68
N ARG A 146 -19.87 4.49 -5.88
CA ARG A 146 -20.51 3.20 -6.11
C ARG A 146 -19.84 2.12 -5.28
N GLY A 147 -20.64 1.20 -4.73
CA GLY A 147 -20.19 0.12 -3.87
C GLY A 147 -19.99 0.55 -2.42
N GLY A 148 -19.67 -0.41 -1.56
CA GLY A 148 -19.53 -0.19 -0.12
C GLY A 148 -18.37 -0.97 0.51
N GLU A 149 -17.64 -1.75 -0.30
CA GLU A 149 -16.51 -2.53 0.16
C GLU A 149 -15.21 -1.70 0.13
N GLY A 150 -14.16 -2.22 0.77
CA GLY A 150 -12.84 -1.62 0.74
C GLY A 150 -12.69 -0.40 1.66
N PHE A 151 -11.85 0.57 1.25
CA PHE A 151 -11.56 1.78 2.03
C PHE A 151 -10.99 2.91 1.15
N GLY A 152 -10.88 4.10 1.74
CA GLY A 152 -10.30 5.25 1.05
C GLY A 152 -11.13 5.70 -0.15
N TYR A 153 -10.51 5.79 -1.31
CA TYR A 153 -11.15 6.23 -2.55
C TYR A 153 -11.73 5.09 -3.41
N ASP A 154 -11.80 3.86 -2.87
CA ASP A 154 -12.33 2.70 -3.59
C ASP A 154 -13.73 2.95 -4.22
N PRO A 155 -14.67 3.69 -3.57
CA PRO A 155 -15.99 3.97 -4.15
C PRO A 155 -16.00 4.86 -5.38
N VAL A 156 -14.95 5.61 -5.64
CA VAL A 156 -14.87 6.56 -6.77
C VAL A 156 -13.78 6.21 -7.77
N PHE A 157 -13.01 5.15 -7.54
CA PHE A 157 -11.96 4.72 -8.45
C PHE A 157 -12.41 3.54 -9.30
N LEU A 158 -12.45 3.76 -10.62
CA LEU A 158 -12.77 2.75 -11.63
C LEU A 158 -11.47 2.33 -12.33
N PRO A 159 -10.94 1.12 -12.08
CA PRO A 159 -9.71 0.67 -12.72
C PRO A 159 -9.90 0.41 -14.21
N ASP A 160 -8.85 0.64 -15.01
CA ASP A 160 -8.86 0.35 -16.43
C ASP A 160 -9.18 -1.12 -16.69
N GLY A 161 -10.06 -1.36 -17.67
CA GLY A 161 -10.50 -2.72 -18.02
C GLY A 161 -11.62 -3.28 -17.14
N SER A 162 -12.23 -2.45 -16.26
CA SER A 162 -13.37 -2.82 -15.45
C SER A 162 -14.53 -1.84 -15.60
N ASP A 163 -15.75 -2.34 -15.39
CA ASP A 163 -16.99 -1.56 -15.24
C ASP A 163 -17.40 -1.34 -13.78
N LYS A 164 -16.66 -1.98 -12.84
CA LYS A 164 -16.85 -1.89 -11.38
C LYS A 164 -15.78 -1.02 -10.74
N THR A 165 -16.18 -0.21 -9.76
CA THR A 165 -15.23 0.45 -8.85
C THR A 165 -14.59 -0.58 -7.94
N PHE A 166 -13.48 -0.21 -7.28
CA PHE A 166 -12.89 -1.09 -6.27
C PHE A 166 -13.84 -1.43 -5.12
N ALA A 167 -14.78 -0.53 -4.78
CA ALA A 167 -15.77 -0.78 -3.73
C ALA A 167 -16.96 -1.65 -4.18
N GLU A 168 -17.10 -1.94 -5.47
CA GLU A 168 -18.07 -2.89 -6.02
C GLU A 168 -17.47 -4.30 -6.22
N MET A 169 -16.17 -4.46 -6.00
CA MET A 169 -15.44 -5.71 -6.20
C MET A 169 -15.32 -6.50 -4.90
N SER A 170 -15.42 -7.83 -5.02
CA SER A 170 -14.85 -8.70 -3.99
C SER A 170 -13.32 -8.51 -3.91
N MET A 171 -12.71 -8.93 -2.82
CA MET A 171 -11.25 -8.84 -2.66
C MET A 171 -10.51 -9.60 -3.77
N ASP A 172 -11.02 -10.74 -4.22
CA ASP A 172 -10.41 -11.53 -5.28
C ASP A 172 -10.51 -10.85 -6.66
N GLU A 173 -11.63 -10.16 -6.93
CA GLU A 173 -11.79 -9.34 -8.13
C GLU A 173 -10.83 -8.14 -8.08
N LYS A 174 -10.80 -7.41 -6.95
CA LYS A 174 -9.91 -6.26 -6.74
C LYS A 174 -8.44 -6.65 -6.91
N ASN A 175 -8.03 -7.82 -6.44
CA ASN A 175 -6.67 -8.32 -6.56
C ASN A 175 -6.19 -8.52 -8.01
N LYS A 176 -7.08 -8.63 -9.00
CA LYS A 176 -6.70 -8.70 -10.41
C LYS A 176 -6.15 -7.37 -10.95
N PHE A 177 -6.52 -6.26 -10.32
CA PHE A 177 -6.15 -4.89 -10.73
C PHE A 177 -5.19 -4.22 -9.74
N SER A 178 -5.28 -4.58 -8.46
CA SER A 178 -4.74 -3.84 -7.31
C SER A 178 -3.25 -3.50 -7.43
N HIS A 179 -2.96 -2.22 -7.23
CA HIS A 179 -1.62 -1.66 -7.05
C HIS A 179 -0.87 -2.36 -5.92
N ARG A 180 -1.54 -2.56 -4.75
CA ARG A 180 -0.96 -3.24 -3.59
C ARG A 180 -0.62 -4.69 -3.90
N ARG A 181 -1.50 -5.40 -4.63
CA ARG A 181 -1.23 -6.77 -5.08
C ARG A 181 0.03 -6.81 -5.92
N LYS A 182 0.16 -5.93 -6.92
CA LYS A 182 1.33 -5.87 -7.81
C LYS A 182 2.64 -5.61 -7.06
N ALA A 183 2.64 -4.66 -6.11
CA ALA A 183 3.81 -4.38 -5.26
C ALA A 183 4.15 -5.58 -4.37
N THR A 184 3.15 -6.19 -3.74
CA THR A 184 3.33 -7.33 -2.84
C THR A 184 3.79 -8.59 -3.57
N ASP A 185 3.35 -8.82 -4.80
CA ASP A 185 3.82 -9.95 -5.63
C ASP A 185 5.32 -9.81 -5.94
N LYS A 186 5.81 -8.58 -6.21
CA LYS A 186 7.23 -8.30 -6.41
C LYS A 186 8.03 -8.56 -5.14
N LEU A 187 7.55 -8.06 -3.99
CA LEU A 187 8.14 -8.32 -2.67
C LEU A 187 8.23 -9.83 -2.41
N THR A 188 7.13 -10.57 -2.58
CA THR A 188 7.06 -12.01 -2.31
C THR A 188 8.00 -12.79 -3.22
N SER A 189 8.06 -12.43 -4.51
CA SER A 189 8.98 -13.05 -5.46
C SER A 189 10.44 -12.84 -5.08
N PHE A 190 10.81 -11.63 -4.68
CA PHE A 190 12.15 -11.31 -4.18
C PHE A 190 12.51 -12.14 -2.94
N LEU A 191 11.61 -12.18 -1.96
CA LEU A 191 11.83 -12.92 -0.72
C LEU A 191 12.00 -14.43 -0.96
N LYS A 192 11.19 -15.03 -1.83
CA LYS A 192 11.32 -16.46 -2.21
C LYS A 192 12.67 -16.75 -2.84
N GLN A 193 13.08 -15.96 -3.81
CA GLN A 193 14.39 -16.11 -4.46
C GLN A 193 15.56 -15.99 -3.47
N THR A 194 15.48 -15.02 -2.56
CA THR A 194 16.52 -14.76 -1.56
C THR A 194 16.63 -15.91 -0.54
N VAL A 195 15.51 -16.44 -0.09
CA VAL A 195 15.46 -17.59 0.83
C VAL A 195 15.99 -18.85 0.15
N GLU A 196 15.59 -19.13 -1.08
CA GLU A 196 16.07 -20.28 -1.87
C GLU A 196 17.60 -20.19 -2.12
N ALA A 197 18.09 -19.00 -2.47
CA ALA A 197 19.53 -18.78 -2.67
C ALA A 197 20.36 -19.05 -1.40
N ASN A 198 19.85 -18.65 -0.23
CA ASN A 198 20.51 -18.90 1.06
C ASN A 198 20.48 -20.39 1.46
N LEU A 199 19.49 -21.17 0.98
CA LEU A 199 19.43 -22.62 1.23
C LEU A 199 20.40 -23.41 0.34
N THR A 200 20.89 -22.83 -0.76
CA THR A 200 21.81 -23.47 -1.70
C THR A 200 23.28 -23.19 -1.41
N VAL A 201 23.61 -22.31 -0.45
CA VAL A 201 25.00 -22.08 0.00
C VAL A 201 25.38 -23.15 1.02
N PRO A 202 26.35 -24.02 0.73
CA PRO A 202 26.84 -24.99 1.75
C PRO A 202 27.40 -24.21 2.92
N VAL A 203 27.01 -24.59 4.14
CA VAL A 203 27.65 -24.11 5.36
C VAL A 203 29.05 -24.76 5.37
N ASN A 204 30.08 -23.97 5.09
CA ASN A 204 31.49 -24.40 5.27
C ASN A 204 31.87 -24.33 6.74
#